data_00c4406ca07b2b97c05be6172350cdcc
#
_entry.id   00c4406ca07b2b97c05be6172350cdcc
#
_cell.length_a   1.000
_cell.length_b   1.000
_cell.length_c   1.000
_cell.angle_alpha   90.00
_cell.angle_beta   90.00
_cell.angle_gamma   90.00
#
_symmetry.space_group_name_H-M   'P 1'
#
loop_
_entity.id
_entity.type
_entity.pdbx_description
1 polymer ?
#
loop_
_entity_poly.entity_id
_entity_poly.type
_entity_poly.pdbx_seq_one_letter_code
_entity_poly.pdbx_strand_id
1 'polypeptide(L)'
;MERKRYAVIVAAGSGTRMNSKLPKQFIEIAGKPLLRHTVEKFLAMDVPVEIIIVMSDEYKDWWKSYCRRSDFLEKYILPTGGFTRFHSVKNALEYVPDGALVAVHDGVRPFVTPEFLEGLFEEAEKCGAVAPAVPLVESIREMSGDGTVPADRSRFLSVQTPQVFHSEILRKAYGQSYDTSFTDDLTVVQKAGFPIKLVAGLRYNVKITTPEDLELAEALL
;
A
#
# COMPACT_ATOMS: atom_id res chain seq x y z
N MET A 1 -8.74 -23.27 -10.91
CA MET A 1 -9.39 -22.72 -9.71
C MET A 1 -8.94 -21.27 -9.62
N GLU A 2 -9.87 -20.37 -9.39
CA GLU A 2 -9.59 -18.95 -9.19
C GLU A 2 -8.78 -18.76 -7.89
N ARG A 3 -7.74 -17.91 -7.92
CA ARG A 3 -6.90 -17.65 -6.75
C ARG A 3 -7.67 -16.78 -5.74
N LYS A 4 -7.63 -17.15 -4.46
CA LYS A 4 -8.14 -16.28 -3.40
C LYS A 4 -7.37 -14.97 -3.37
N ARG A 5 -8.06 -13.86 -3.06
CA ARG A 5 -7.51 -12.52 -3.00
C ARG A 5 -7.28 -12.07 -1.56
N TYR A 6 -6.12 -11.49 -1.31
CA TYR A 6 -5.71 -10.91 -0.03
C TYR A 6 -5.28 -9.47 -0.22
N ALA A 7 -5.65 -8.60 0.70
CA ALA A 7 -5.17 -7.22 0.76
C ALA A 7 -4.37 -7.00 2.05
N VAL A 8 -3.06 -6.82 1.91
CA VAL A 8 -2.15 -6.44 3.00
C VAL A 8 -2.08 -4.92 3.05
N ILE A 9 -2.82 -4.32 3.98
CA ILE A 9 -2.87 -2.87 4.18
C ILE A 9 -1.85 -2.47 5.24
N VAL A 10 -0.79 -1.79 4.82
CA VAL A 10 0.33 -1.42 5.70
C VAL A 10 0.01 -0.11 6.42
N ALA A 11 -0.20 -0.21 7.73
CA ALA A 11 -0.55 0.89 8.62
C ALA A 11 0.35 0.97 9.88
N ALA A 12 1.56 0.39 9.84
CA ALA A 12 2.48 0.32 10.98
C ALA A 12 3.43 1.53 11.09
N GLY A 13 3.39 2.48 10.15
CA GLY A 13 4.27 3.65 10.16
C GLY A 13 3.94 4.65 11.28
N SER A 14 4.96 5.25 11.89
CA SER A 14 4.82 6.23 12.97
C SER A 14 4.24 7.60 12.55
N GLY A 15 4.28 7.92 11.25
CA GLY A 15 3.71 9.16 10.73
C GLY A 15 4.38 10.46 11.19
N THR A 16 5.65 10.43 11.59
CA THR A 16 6.40 11.54 12.22
C THR A 16 6.35 12.89 11.48
N ARG A 17 6.15 12.87 10.17
CA ARG A 17 6.04 14.10 9.33
C ARG A 17 4.76 14.92 9.54
N MET A 18 3.74 14.35 10.19
CA MET A 18 2.43 15.00 10.39
C MET A 18 2.36 15.91 11.61
N ASN A 19 3.40 15.93 12.46
CA ASN A 19 3.44 16.68 13.72
C ASN A 19 2.18 16.48 14.60
N SER A 20 1.54 15.32 14.52
CA SER A 20 0.30 14.95 15.20
C SER A 20 0.57 14.00 16.36
N LYS A 21 -0.29 14.03 17.40
CA LYS A 21 -0.27 13.09 18.52
C LYS A 21 -0.66 11.66 18.10
N LEU A 22 -1.45 11.54 17.04
CA LEU A 22 -1.83 10.24 16.44
C LEU A 22 -1.07 10.02 15.14
N PRO A 23 -0.66 8.79 14.82
CA PRO A 23 -0.16 8.45 13.50
C PRO A 23 -1.18 8.80 12.42
N LYS A 24 -0.69 9.25 11.28
CA LYS A 24 -1.49 9.82 10.19
C LYS A 24 -2.62 8.91 9.69
N GLN A 25 -2.45 7.60 9.73
CA GLN A 25 -3.46 6.63 9.32
C GLN A 25 -4.72 6.64 10.19
N PHE A 26 -4.63 7.23 11.38
CA PHE A 26 -5.75 7.36 12.32
C PHE A 26 -6.35 8.77 12.38
N ILE A 27 -5.77 9.72 11.63
CA ILE A 27 -6.36 11.06 11.49
C ILE A 27 -7.69 10.91 10.75
N GLU A 28 -8.74 11.53 11.29
CA GLU A 28 -10.05 11.51 10.69
C GLU A 28 -10.17 12.57 9.60
N ILE A 29 -10.72 12.15 8.46
CA ILE A 29 -11.17 13.01 7.35
C ILE A 29 -12.58 12.58 6.98
N ALA A 30 -13.47 13.52 6.72
CA ALA A 30 -14.89 13.25 6.47
C ALA A 30 -15.53 12.30 7.53
N GLY A 31 -15.13 12.44 8.80
CA GLY A 31 -15.70 11.68 9.93
C GLY A 31 -15.20 10.23 10.10
N LYS A 32 -14.16 9.81 9.36
CA LYS A 32 -13.57 8.47 9.45
C LYS A 32 -12.04 8.54 9.42
N PRO A 33 -11.31 7.68 10.16
CA PRO A 33 -9.87 7.54 10.03
C PRO A 33 -9.46 7.23 8.58
N LEU A 34 -8.34 7.81 8.16
CA LEU A 34 -7.78 7.61 6.81
C LEU A 34 -7.63 6.13 6.45
N LEU A 35 -7.21 5.31 7.41
CA LEU A 35 -7.11 3.85 7.24
C LEU A 35 -8.46 3.22 6.89
N ARG A 36 -9.57 3.65 7.54
CA ARG A 36 -10.89 3.11 7.26
C ARG A 36 -11.34 3.39 5.84
N HIS A 37 -11.12 4.61 5.33
CA HIS A 37 -11.40 4.94 3.94
C HIS A 37 -10.67 3.99 2.98
N THR A 38 -9.40 3.70 3.27
CA THR A 38 -8.61 2.75 2.46
C THR A 38 -9.18 1.33 2.52
N VAL A 39 -9.51 0.82 3.72
CA VAL A 39 -10.07 -0.53 3.91
C VAL A 39 -11.40 -0.67 3.18
N GLU A 40 -12.29 0.32 3.30
CA GLU A 40 -13.61 0.33 2.66
C GLU A 40 -13.53 0.19 1.12
N LYS A 41 -12.45 0.67 0.48
CA LYS A 41 -12.26 0.49 -0.97
C LYS A 41 -12.08 -0.97 -1.37
N PHE A 42 -11.34 -1.73 -0.58
CA PHE A 42 -11.16 -3.16 -0.82
C PHE A 42 -12.42 -3.97 -0.47
N LEU A 43 -13.16 -3.57 0.58
CA LEU A 43 -14.41 -4.22 0.95
C LEU A 43 -15.54 -3.98 -0.07
N ALA A 44 -15.43 -2.90 -0.85
CA ALA A 44 -16.40 -2.56 -1.91
C ALA A 44 -16.14 -3.27 -3.25
N MET A 45 -15.13 -4.16 -3.33
CA MET A 45 -14.86 -4.95 -4.53
C MET A 45 -15.94 -6.00 -4.75
N ASP A 46 -16.25 -6.30 -6.03
CA ASP A 46 -17.22 -7.33 -6.40
C ASP A 46 -16.75 -8.74 -6.03
N VAL A 47 -15.46 -9.01 -6.26
CA VAL A 47 -14.83 -10.26 -5.83
C VAL A 47 -14.27 -10.12 -4.42
N PRO A 48 -14.73 -10.94 -3.47
CA PRO A 48 -14.31 -10.83 -2.07
C PRO A 48 -12.79 -10.92 -1.88
N VAL A 49 -12.28 -10.07 -0.99
CA VAL A 49 -10.85 -10.01 -0.61
C VAL A 49 -10.71 -10.16 0.90
N GLU A 50 -9.78 -11.01 1.34
CA GLU A 50 -9.42 -11.16 2.76
C GLU A 50 -8.53 -9.99 3.20
N ILE A 51 -8.94 -9.28 4.24
CA ILE A 51 -8.25 -8.07 4.71
C ILE A 51 -7.23 -8.42 5.81
N ILE A 52 -5.98 -7.98 5.61
CA ILE A 52 -4.89 -8.05 6.59
C ILE A 52 -4.40 -6.64 6.83
N ILE A 53 -4.59 -6.10 8.04
CA ILE A 53 -4.15 -4.75 8.42
C ILE A 53 -2.91 -4.89 9.29
N VAL A 54 -1.75 -4.50 8.76
CA VAL A 54 -0.50 -4.53 9.53
C VAL A 54 -0.36 -3.24 10.33
N MET A 55 -0.28 -3.37 11.64
CA MET A 55 -0.33 -2.23 12.56
C MET A 55 0.69 -2.41 13.70
N SER A 56 1.20 -1.29 14.24
CA SER A 56 1.96 -1.31 15.49
C SER A 56 1.08 -1.79 16.63
N ASP A 57 1.63 -2.60 17.55
CA ASP A 57 0.89 -3.10 18.73
C ASP A 57 0.29 -1.99 19.58
N GLU A 58 0.98 -0.86 19.68
CA GLU A 58 0.53 0.32 20.42
C GLU A 58 -0.86 0.81 20.01
N TYR A 59 -1.23 0.65 18.71
CA TYR A 59 -2.49 1.19 18.19
C TYR A 59 -3.57 0.14 17.93
N LYS A 60 -3.31 -1.15 18.15
CA LYS A 60 -4.29 -2.21 17.90
C LYS A 60 -5.56 -2.06 18.76
N ASP A 61 -5.41 -1.72 20.03
CA ASP A 61 -6.55 -1.54 20.93
C ASP A 61 -7.33 -0.26 20.62
N TRP A 62 -6.63 0.79 20.20
CA TRP A 62 -7.28 2.00 19.69
C TRP A 62 -8.14 1.66 18.47
N TRP A 63 -7.58 0.96 17.48
CA TRP A 63 -8.29 0.56 16.25
C TRP A 63 -9.49 -0.32 16.54
N LYS A 64 -9.34 -1.37 17.35
CA LYS A 64 -10.44 -2.26 17.76
C LYS A 64 -11.54 -1.50 18.48
N SER A 65 -11.19 -0.55 19.36
CA SER A 65 -12.15 0.29 20.07
C SER A 65 -12.88 1.23 19.14
N TYR A 66 -12.18 1.83 18.18
CA TYR A 66 -12.78 2.64 17.12
C TYR A 66 -13.78 1.81 16.30
N CYS A 67 -13.38 0.64 15.81
CA CYS A 67 -14.26 -0.23 15.01
C CYS A 67 -15.55 -0.57 15.75
N ARG A 68 -15.47 -0.92 17.04
CA ARG A 68 -16.66 -1.21 17.85
C ARG A 68 -17.57 0.00 18.01
N ARG A 69 -17.02 1.20 18.28
CA ARG A 69 -17.83 2.42 18.47
C ARG A 69 -18.48 2.93 17.20
N SER A 70 -17.85 2.68 16.05
CA SER A 70 -18.33 3.14 14.74
C SER A 70 -19.10 2.08 13.96
N ASP A 71 -19.43 0.96 14.61
CA ASP A 71 -20.12 -0.20 14.01
C ASP A 71 -19.42 -0.73 12.75
N PHE A 72 -18.07 -0.64 12.72
CA PHE A 72 -17.24 -1.20 11.65
C PHE A 72 -16.79 -2.60 12.07
N LEU A 73 -17.69 -3.59 11.89
CA LEU A 73 -17.52 -4.97 12.38
C LEU A 73 -16.99 -5.94 11.31
N GLU A 74 -16.29 -5.46 10.32
CA GLU A 74 -15.72 -6.25 9.25
C GLU A 74 -14.66 -7.25 9.75
N LYS A 75 -14.53 -8.36 9.03
CA LYS A 75 -13.50 -9.36 9.35
C LYS A 75 -12.15 -8.92 8.78
N TYR A 76 -11.16 -8.90 9.63
CA TYR A 76 -9.76 -8.65 9.23
C TYR A 76 -8.79 -9.38 10.16
N ILE A 77 -7.58 -9.65 9.64
CA ILE A 77 -6.45 -10.15 10.41
C ILE A 77 -5.58 -8.95 10.78
N LEU A 78 -5.06 -8.89 12.02
CA LEU A 78 -4.34 -7.74 12.56
C LEU A 78 -2.93 -8.14 13.06
N PRO A 79 -1.99 -8.49 12.16
CA PRO A 79 -0.62 -8.80 12.55
C PRO A 79 0.12 -7.54 13.06
N THR A 80 1.16 -7.78 13.86
CA THR A 80 2.06 -6.74 14.34
C THR A 80 3.01 -6.31 13.23
N GLY A 81 3.21 -5.01 13.08
CA GLY A 81 4.23 -4.45 12.20
C GLY A 81 5.64 -4.79 12.66
N GLY A 82 6.59 -4.76 11.74
CA GLY A 82 8.01 -4.97 12.02
C GLY A 82 8.80 -3.65 12.04
N PHE A 83 10.13 -3.74 12.20
CA PHE A 83 11.04 -2.59 12.28
C PHE A 83 11.01 -1.69 11.04
N THR A 84 10.72 -2.26 9.87
CA THR A 84 10.59 -1.52 8.61
C THR A 84 9.32 -1.94 7.88
N ARG A 85 9.00 -1.25 6.77
CA ARG A 85 7.90 -1.64 5.89
C ARG A 85 8.08 -3.07 5.36
N PHE A 86 9.32 -3.45 5.00
CA PHE A 86 9.66 -4.82 4.59
C PHE A 86 9.27 -5.85 5.67
N HIS A 87 9.69 -5.66 6.91
CA HIS A 87 9.37 -6.58 7.99
C HIS A 87 7.86 -6.63 8.29
N SER A 88 7.18 -5.51 8.15
CA SER A 88 5.73 -5.43 8.31
C SER A 88 4.98 -6.29 7.28
N VAL A 89 5.36 -6.18 6.00
CA VAL A 89 4.79 -7.02 4.94
C VAL A 89 5.16 -8.49 5.15
N LYS A 90 6.41 -8.78 5.51
CA LYS A 90 6.87 -10.15 5.80
C LYS A 90 6.03 -10.82 6.88
N ASN A 91 5.72 -10.12 7.98
CA ASN A 91 4.85 -10.63 9.04
C ASN A 91 3.42 -10.90 8.54
N ALA A 92 2.89 -10.05 7.64
CA ALA A 92 1.57 -10.27 7.06
C ALA A 92 1.50 -11.52 6.17
N LEU A 93 2.60 -11.84 5.48
CA LEU A 93 2.65 -13.00 4.59
C LEU A 93 2.51 -14.35 5.31
N GLU A 94 2.70 -14.40 6.62
CA GLU A 94 2.44 -15.61 7.43
C GLU A 94 0.95 -16.02 7.41
N TYR A 95 0.05 -15.06 7.13
CA TYR A 95 -1.40 -15.26 7.08
C TYR A 95 -1.94 -15.47 5.67
N VAL A 96 -1.08 -15.46 4.67
CA VAL A 96 -1.47 -15.64 3.26
C VAL A 96 -1.08 -17.05 2.81
N PRO A 97 -2.01 -17.87 2.31
CA PRO A 97 -1.66 -19.20 1.77
C PRO A 97 -0.95 -19.10 0.43
N ASP A 98 -0.30 -20.18 0.02
CA ASP A 98 0.17 -20.34 -1.35
C ASP A 98 -1.03 -20.48 -2.31
N GLY A 99 -0.83 -20.08 -3.57
CA GLY A 99 -1.90 -20.10 -4.57
C GLY A 99 -2.86 -18.91 -4.48
N ALA A 100 -2.51 -17.85 -3.72
CA ALA A 100 -3.30 -16.63 -3.60
C ALA A 100 -2.77 -15.48 -4.47
N LEU A 101 -3.60 -14.45 -4.66
CA LEU A 101 -3.20 -13.11 -5.11
C LEU A 101 -3.10 -12.19 -3.90
N VAL A 102 -2.05 -11.40 -3.81
CA VAL A 102 -1.77 -10.51 -2.68
C VAL A 102 -1.57 -9.09 -3.17
N ALA A 103 -2.47 -8.19 -2.80
CA ALA A 103 -2.30 -6.75 -2.96
C ALA A 103 -1.61 -6.19 -1.72
N VAL A 104 -0.45 -5.55 -1.86
CA VAL A 104 0.20 -4.79 -0.79
C VAL A 104 -0.09 -3.31 -1.01
N HIS A 105 -0.74 -2.69 -0.03
CA HIS A 105 -1.22 -1.31 -0.16
C HIS A 105 -0.87 -0.44 1.04
N ASP A 106 -0.52 0.81 0.77
CA ASP A 106 -0.32 1.80 1.83
C ASP A 106 -1.67 2.20 2.46
N GLY A 107 -1.84 2.03 3.76
CA GLY A 107 -3.08 2.36 4.49
C GLY A 107 -3.46 3.85 4.49
N VAL A 108 -2.67 4.68 3.81
CA VAL A 108 -2.83 6.13 3.66
C VAL A 108 -3.01 6.55 2.19
N ARG A 109 -3.56 5.66 1.35
CA ARG A 109 -3.97 5.95 -0.04
C ARG A 109 -5.45 5.62 -0.25
N PRO A 110 -6.37 6.46 0.20
CA PRO A 110 -7.80 6.16 0.23
C PRO A 110 -8.51 6.30 -1.13
N PHE A 111 -7.82 6.73 -2.19
CA PHE A 111 -8.45 7.14 -3.45
C PHE A 111 -8.37 6.10 -4.58
N VAL A 112 -8.03 4.85 -4.27
CA VAL A 112 -8.21 3.74 -5.21
C VAL A 112 -9.71 3.45 -5.39
N THR A 113 -10.10 2.99 -6.57
CA THR A 113 -11.49 2.58 -6.81
C THR A 113 -11.61 1.06 -6.87
N PRO A 114 -12.77 0.47 -6.54
CA PRO A 114 -12.98 -0.97 -6.64
C PRO A 114 -12.67 -1.52 -8.03
N GLU A 115 -13.09 -0.84 -9.10
CA GLU A 115 -12.86 -1.26 -10.49
C GLU A 115 -11.35 -1.27 -10.81
N PHE A 116 -10.61 -0.29 -10.28
CA PHE A 116 -9.15 -0.25 -10.46
C PHE A 116 -8.46 -1.40 -9.71
N LEU A 117 -8.93 -1.71 -8.50
CA LEU A 117 -8.45 -2.85 -7.72
C LEU A 117 -8.70 -4.17 -8.45
N GLU A 118 -9.92 -4.37 -8.99
CA GLU A 118 -10.28 -5.55 -9.80
C GLU A 118 -9.32 -5.73 -10.97
N GLY A 119 -9.10 -4.66 -11.76
CA GLY A 119 -8.18 -4.70 -12.90
C GLY A 119 -6.73 -5.05 -12.52
N LEU A 120 -6.26 -4.62 -11.35
CA LEU A 120 -4.92 -4.99 -10.86
C LEU A 120 -4.84 -6.48 -10.49
N PHE A 121 -5.86 -7.04 -9.84
CA PHE A 121 -5.91 -8.46 -9.53
C PHE A 121 -5.98 -9.32 -10.79
N GLU A 122 -6.82 -8.95 -11.77
CA GLU A 122 -6.91 -9.63 -13.06
C GLU A 122 -5.58 -9.60 -13.83
N GLU A 123 -4.87 -8.48 -13.76
CA GLU A 123 -3.59 -8.36 -14.44
C GLU A 123 -2.50 -9.18 -13.74
N ALA A 124 -2.49 -9.18 -12.39
CA ALA A 124 -1.57 -10.00 -11.61
C ALA A 124 -1.78 -11.50 -11.83
N GLU A 125 -3.04 -11.95 -12.01
CA GLU A 125 -3.34 -13.35 -12.37
C GLU A 125 -2.58 -13.80 -13.62
N LYS A 126 -2.43 -12.90 -14.60
CA LYS A 126 -1.77 -13.18 -15.90
C LYS A 126 -0.24 -13.11 -15.82
N CYS A 127 0.30 -12.13 -15.08
CA CYS A 127 1.74 -11.82 -15.14
C CYS A 127 2.51 -12.11 -13.83
N GLY A 128 1.82 -12.40 -12.73
CA GLY A 128 2.42 -12.78 -11.45
C GLY A 128 2.89 -11.62 -10.57
N ALA A 129 3.21 -10.45 -11.14
CA ALA A 129 3.63 -9.25 -10.40
C ALA A 129 3.28 -7.98 -11.17
N VAL A 130 2.42 -7.12 -10.61
CA VAL A 130 1.97 -5.88 -11.24
C VAL A 130 1.97 -4.72 -10.25
N ALA A 131 2.30 -3.53 -10.72
CA ALA A 131 2.16 -2.30 -9.96
C ALA A 131 1.67 -1.14 -10.85
N PRO A 132 0.85 -0.23 -10.30
CA PRO A 132 0.46 0.97 -11.01
C PRO A 132 1.57 2.03 -10.93
N ALA A 133 1.73 2.77 -12.02
CA ALA A 133 2.65 3.88 -12.09
C ALA A 133 2.07 5.03 -12.93
N VAL A 134 2.47 6.26 -12.60
CA VAL A 134 2.08 7.46 -13.32
C VAL A 134 3.32 8.22 -13.79
N PRO A 135 3.28 8.87 -14.98
CA PRO A 135 4.35 9.75 -15.44
C PRO A 135 4.53 10.96 -14.50
N LEU A 136 5.76 11.41 -14.34
CA LEU A 136 6.04 12.66 -13.63
C LEU A 136 5.57 13.86 -14.44
N VAL A 137 4.87 14.78 -13.79
CA VAL A 137 4.36 16.00 -14.41
C VAL A 137 5.36 17.15 -14.26
N GLU A 138 5.96 17.26 -13.07
CA GLU A 138 6.89 18.33 -12.73
C GLU A 138 8.25 18.15 -13.42
N SER A 139 8.95 19.26 -13.64
CA SER A 139 10.37 19.21 -14.03
C SER A 139 11.19 18.68 -12.86
N ILE A 140 12.04 17.67 -13.13
CA ILE A 140 12.87 17.04 -12.11
C ILE A 140 14.34 17.40 -12.32
N ARG A 141 15.08 17.43 -11.21
CA ARG A 141 16.52 17.61 -11.18
C ARG A 141 17.16 16.53 -10.33
N GLU A 142 18.29 16.02 -10.79
CA GLU A 142 19.11 15.09 -10.04
C GLU A 142 20.11 15.88 -9.17
N MET A 143 20.28 15.48 -7.92
CA MET A 143 21.31 16.02 -7.05
C MET A 143 22.69 15.56 -7.53
N SER A 144 23.63 16.50 -7.71
CA SER A 144 24.98 16.23 -8.20
C SER A 144 25.99 17.08 -7.45
N GLY A 145 26.73 16.47 -6.53
CA GLY A 145 27.61 17.19 -5.62
C GLY A 145 26.84 18.23 -4.81
N ASP A 146 27.33 19.47 -4.77
CA ASP A 146 26.67 20.60 -4.08
C ASP A 146 25.58 21.29 -4.94
N GLY A 147 25.29 20.78 -6.13
CA GLY A 147 24.35 21.37 -7.06
C GLY A 147 23.31 20.40 -7.58
N THR A 148 22.68 20.74 -8.69
CA THR A 148 21.69 19.89 -9.37
C THR A 148 21.87 19.94 -10.88
N VAL A 149 21.52 18.84 -11.57
CA VAL A 149 21.46 18.76 -13.03
C VAL A 149 20.03 18.47 -13.52
N PRO A 150 19.60 18.98 -14.71
CA PRO A 150 18.31 18.60 -15.26
C PRO A 150 18.26 17.11 -15.54
N ALA A 151 17.14 16.47 -15.19
CA ALA A 151 16.88 15.09 -15.56
C ALA A 151 15.70 15.00 -16.53
N ASP A 152 15.82 14.12 -17.52
CA ASP A 152 14.75 13.86 -18.47
C ASP A 152 13.62 13.07 -17.77
N ARG A 153 12.54 13.78 -17.40
CA ARG A 153 11.40 13.18 -16.67
C ARG A 153 10.71 12.05 -17.43
N SER A 154 10.83 11.98 -18.77
CA SER A 154 10.22 10.90 -19.56
C SER A 154 10.79 9.52 -19.24
N ARG A 155 11.96 9.46 -18.61
CA ARG A 155 12.64 8.24 -18.17
C ARG A 155 12.22 7.79 -16.75
N PHE A 156 11.32 8.50 -16.08
CA PHE A 156 10.93 8.24 -14.70
C PHE A 156 9.43 8.06 -14.56
N LEU A 157 9.04 7.16 -13.68
CA LEU A 157 7.66 6.91 -13.30
C LEU A 157 7.52 6.98 -11.78
N SER A 158 6.43 7.57 -11.30
CA SER A 158 6.05 7.48 -9.90
C SER A 158 5.24 6.22 -9.68
N VAL A 159 5.80 5.25 -8.95
CA VAL A 159 5.15 3.98 -8.64
C VAL A 159 4.17 4.17 -7.48
N GLN A 160 3.01 3.56 -7.60
CA GLN A 160 1.95 3.61 -6.59
C GLN A 160 1.71 2.23 -5.97
N THR A 161 0.84 2.17 -4.97
CA THR A 161 0.23 0.96 -4.46
C THR A 161 -1.30 1.02 -4.70
N PRO A 162 -2.03 -0.10 -4.80
CA PRO A 162 -1.58 -1.47 -4.50
C PRO A 162 -0.60 -2.05 -5.51
N GLN A 163 0.35 -2.84 -5.00
CA GLN A 163 1.20 -3.69 -5.82
C GLN A 163 0.70 -5.12 -5.63
N VAL A 164 0.37 -5.82 -6.70
CA VAL A 164 -0.33 -7.11 -6.64
C VAL A 164 0.56 -8.23 -7.17
N PHE A 165 0.61 -9.33 -6.43
CA PHE A 165 1.53 -10.42 -6.70
C PHE A 165 0.86 -11.79 -6.52
N HIS A 166 1.40 -12.80 -7.20
CA HIS A 166 1.21 -14.17 -6.78
C HIS A 166 1.89 -14.38 -5.41
N SER A 167 1.21 -15.02 -4.48
CA SER A 167 1.71 -15.23 -3.11
C SER A 167 3.06 -15.95 -3.08
N GLU A 168 3.28 -16.89 -3.98
CA GLU A 168 4.52 -17.68 -4.08
C GLU A 168 5.71 -16.80 -4.51
N ILE A 169 5.48 -15.88 -5.46
CA ILE A 169 6.50 -14.92 -5.92
C ILE A 169 6.86 -13.98 -4.77
N LEU A 170 5.84 -13.38 -4.13
CA LEU A 170 6.04 -12.43 -3.06
C LEU A 170 6.73 -13.08 -1.86
N ARG A 171 6.29 -14.27 -1.44
CA ARG A 171 6.89 -15.01 -0.34
C ARG A 171 8.37 -15.35 -0.60
N LYS A 172 8.69 -15.82 -1.82
CA LYS A 172 10.08 -16.12 -2.21
C LYS A 172 10.93 -14.85 -2.20
N ALA A 173 10.40 -13.73 -2.68
CA ALA A 173 11.08 -12.46 -2.67
C ALA A 173 11.35 -11.95 -1.25
N TYR A 174 10.39 -12.10 -0.32
CA TYR A 174 10.54 -11.75 1.09
C TYR A 174 11.37 -12.75 1.91
N GLY A 175 11.81 -13.85 1.31
CA GLY A 175 12.84 -14.75 1.87
C GLY A 175 14.25 -14.15 1.84
N GLN A 176 14.51 -13.09 1.07
CA GLN A 176 15.77 -12.36 1.04
C GLN A 176 16.06 -11.68 2.38
N SER A 177 17.35 -11.43 2.66
CA SER A 177 17.74 -10.53 3.74
C SER A 177 17.29 -9.11 3.42
N TYR A 178 16.90 -8.36 4.45
CA TYR A 178 16.53 -6.95 4.30
C TYR A 178 17.70 -6.12 3.73
N ASP A 179 17.39 -5.26 2.78
CA ASP A 179 18.31 -4.31 2.17
C ASP A 179 17.67 -2.90 2.20
N THR A 180 18.44 -1.87 2.52
CA THR A 180 17.97 -0.49 2.60
C THR A 180 17.47 0.07 1.26
N SER A 181 17.86 -0.55 0.14
CA SER A 181 17.37 -0.22 -1.20
C SER A 181 15.94 -0.74 -1.47
N PHE A 182 15.35 -1.53 -0.57
CA PHE A 182 13.96 -1.99 -0.67
C PHE A 182 13.00 -0.85 -0.33
N THR A 183 12.70 -0.02 -1.32
CA THR A 183 11.79 1.13 -1.15
C THR A 183 10.32 0.76 -1.24
N ASP A 184 9.99 -0.33 -1.95
CA ASP A 184 8.65 -0.88 -2.14
C ASP A 184 8.70 -2.40 -2.40
N ASP A 185 7.52 -3.03 -2.52
CA ASP A 185 7.42 -4.49 -2.71
C ASP A 185 7.88 -4.91 -4.12
N LEU A 186 7.69 -4.02 -5.10
CA LEU A 186 8.13 -4.24 -6.47
C LEU A 186 9.66 -4.39 -6.54
N THR A 187 10.40 -3.52 -5.82
CA THR A 187 11.87 -3.59 -5.73
C THR A 187 12.32 -4.90 -5.09
N VAL A 188 11.63 -5.36 -4.05
CA VAL A 188 11.91 -6.66 -3.40
C VAL A 188 11.75 -7.81 -4.39
N VAL A 189 10.65 -7.82 -5.15
CA VAL A 189 10.34 -8.85 -6.14
C VAL A 189 11.33 -8.83 -7.31
N GLN A 190 11.67 -7.64 -7.82
CA GLN A 190 12.62 -7.48 -8.92
C GLN A 190 14.04 -7.92 -8.53
N LYS A 191 14.49 -7.60 -7.31
CA LYS A 191 15.78 -8.07 -6.80
C LYS A 191 15.85 -9.57 -6.58
N ALA A 192 14.72 -10.23 -6.36
CA ALA A 192 14.62 -11.69 -6.31
C ALA A 192 14.67 -12.34 -7.71
N GLY A 193 14.79 -11.55 -8.78
CA GLY A 193 14.90 -12.02 -10.14
C GLY A 193 13.57 -12.31 -10.85
N PHE A 194 12.44 -11.87 -10.29
CA PHE A 194 11.14 -12.02 -10.93
C PHE A 194 10.82 -10.84 -11.84
N PRO A 195 10.20 -11.09 -13.01
CA PRO A 195 9.71 -10.02 -13.87
C PRO A 195 8.56 -9.26 -13.19
N ILE A 196 8.47 -7.97 -13.50
CA ILE A 196 7.41 -7.09 -13.02
C ILE A 196 6.72 -6.43 -14.20
N LYS A 197 5.42 -6.14 -14.07
CA LYS A 197 4.65 -5.36 -15.04
C LYS A 197 4.19 -4.06 -14.41
N LEU A 198 4.41 -2.95 -15.12
CA LEU A 198 3.80 -1.67 -14.77
C LEU A 198 2.54 -1.45 -15.61
N VAL A 199 1.50 -0.93 -14.96
CA VAL A 199 0.24 -0.51 -15.61
C VAL A 199 -0.04 0.96 -15.30
N ALA A 200 -0.97 1.57 -16.05
CA ALA A 200 -1.37 2.94 -15.78
C ALA A 200 -1.97 3.09 -14.38
N GLY A 201 -1.44 4.00 -13.59
CA GLY A 201 -1.94 4.35 -12.26
C GLY A 201 -3.03 5.43 -12.31
N LEU A 202 -3.53 5.82 -11.13
CA LEU A 202 -4.53 6.86 -10.96
C LEU A 202 -3.87 8.13 -10.43
N ARG A 203 -4.10 9.28 -11.10
CA ARG A 203 -3.51 10.57 -10.66
C ARG A 203 -3.96 10.95 -9.26
N TYR A 204 -5.20 10.62 -8.89
CA TYR A 204 -5.75 10.90 -7.56
C TYR A 204 -5.37 9.87 -6.49
N ASN A 205 -4.71 8.77 -6.83
CA ASN A 205 -4.21 7.79 -5.85
C ASN A 205 -2.96 8.35 -5.13
N VAL A 206 -3.13 9.51 -4.50
CA VAL A 206 -2.07 10.19 -3.75
C VAL A 206 -1.83 9.50 -2.41
N LYS A 207 -0.59 9.57 -1.95
CA LYS A 207 -0.19 9.09 -0.63
C LYS A 207 -0.25 10.26 0.36
N ILE A 208 -1.13 10.18 1.33
CA ILE A 208 -1.25 11.22 2.36
C ILE A 208 -0.05 11.15 3.30
N THR A 209 0.79 12.20 3.27
CA THR A 209 2.07 12.23 3.99
C THR A 209 2.31 13.51 4.78
N THR A 210 1.67 14.61 4.40
CA THR A 210 1.80 15.93 5.01
C THR A 210 0.44 16.49 5.39
N PRO A 211 0.37 17.57 6.21
CA PRO A 211 -0.90 18.25 6.51
C PRO A 211 -1.61 18.77 5.26
N GLU A 212 -0.87 19.29 4.28
CA GLU A 212 -1.44 19.80 3.02
C GLU A 212 -2.12 18.66 2.22
N ASP A 213 -1.57 17.43 2.29
CA ASP A 213 -2.21 16.26 1.67
C ASP A 213 -3.57 15.94 2.31
N LEU A 214 -3.76 16.24 3.62
CA LEU A 214 -5.06 16.05 4.28
C LEU A 214 -6.11 17.01 3.76
N GLU A 215 -5.75 18.29 3.57
CA GLU A 215 -6.66 19.29 2.99
C GLU A 215 -7.11 18.87 1.58
N LEU A 216 -6.15 18.37 0.77
CA LEU A 216 -6.46 17.81 -0.54
C LEU A 216 -7.39 16.58 -0.42
N ALA A 217 -7.13 15.70 0.55
CA ALA A 217 -7.93 14.51 0.78
C ALA A 217 -9.38 14.83 1.18
N GLU A 218 -9.59 15.85 2.02
CA GLU A 218 -10.94 16.32 2.38
C GLU A 218 -11.71 16.87 1.17
N ALA A 219 -11.02 17.51 0.24
CA ALA A 219 -11.65 18.02 -0.99
C ALA A 219 -11.99 16.94 -2.02
N LEU A 220 -11.39 15.75 -1.91
CA LEU A 220 -11.57 14.61 -2.83
C LEU A 220 -12.55 13.56 -2.32
N LEU A 221 -12.95 13.60 -1.04
CA LEU A 221 -13.91 12.69 -0.40
C LEU A 221 -15.33 13.27 -0.41
#